data_3da431c2b79398f3e17981306099f1a3
#
_entry.id   3da431c2b79398f3e17981306099f1a3
#
_cell.length_a   1.000
_cell.length_b   1.000
_cell.length_c   1.000
_cell.angle_alpha   90.00
_cell.angle_beta   90.00
_cell.angle_gamma   90.00
#
_symmetry.space_group_name_H-M   'P 1'
#
loop_
_entity.id
_entity.type
_entity.pdbx_description
1 polymer ?
#
loop_
_entity_poly.entity_id
_entity_poly.type
_entity_poly.pdbx_seq_one_letter_code
_entity_poly.pdbx_strand_id
1 'polypeptide(L)'
;ALRSDTKLVFFESISNPVLEVIDIEGVCKLAHGVGATVVVDNVFSTPVYSNAIAQGADVVIYSATKHIDGQGRCLGGIILGTQQFVRKTAEPFLKHTGGAMSPFNAWVMLKGLETLELRVHAQAESALALATALQARGDMAAVHYPGLPDHPQHALCDAQNGGFGTVLAIDVGSKDAAFVAINALDIFLISNNLGDA
;
A
#
# COMPACT_ATOMS: atom_id res chain seq x y z
N ALA A 1 10.83 19.02 3.74
CA ALA A 1 11.47 20.27 3.36
C ALA A 1 10.93 20.74 2.00
N LEU A 2 9.66 21.18 1.99
CA LEU A 2 9.04 21.79 0.82
C LEU A 2 9.66 23.14 0.51
N ARG A 3 9.86 23.45 -0.79
CA ARG A 3 10.36 24.73 -1.29
C ARG A 3 9.33 25.31 -2.27
N SER A 4 9.44 26.61 -2.54
CA SER A 4 8.55 27.30 -3.50
C SER A 4 8.68 26.79 -4.94
N ASP A 5 9.75 26.08 -5.28
CA ASP A 5 10.00 25.46 -6.59
C ASP A 5 9.69 23.95 -6.62
N THR A 6 9.21 23.36 -5.51
CA THR A 6 8.77 21.96 -5.45
C THR A 6 7.61 21.76 -6.42
N LYS A 7 7.72 20.76 -7.31
CA LYS A 7 6.71 20.46 -8.33
C LYS A 7 5.89 19.21 -8.01
N LEU A 8 6.49 18.27 -7.30
CA LEU A 8 5.90 16.98 -6.99
C LEU A 8 6.25 16.57 -5.57
N VAL A 9 5.25 16.00 -4.88
CA VAL A 9 5.42 15.27 -3.62
C VAL A 9 4.91 13.86 -3.86
N PHE A 10 5.76 12.88 -3.63
CA PHE A 10 5.44 11.46 -3.80
C PHE A 10 5.72 10.73 -2.49
N PHE A 11 4.76 9.92 -2.04
CA PHE A 11 4.91 9.10 -0.84
C PHE A 11 3.97 7.90 -0.85
N GLU A 12 4.26 6.91 -0.01
CA GLU A 12 3.38 5.77 0.28
C GLU A 12 2.43 6.14 1.42
N SER A 13 1.14 5.76 1.31
CA SER A 13 0.14 5.99 2.38
C SER A 13 0.48 5.25 3.68
N ILE A 14 0.99 4.03 3.53
CA ILE A 14 1.63 3.23 4.58
C ILE A 14 2.97 2.78 4.00
N SER A 15 4.07 3.08 4.70
CA SER A 15 5.42 2.90 4.18
C SER A 15 5.88 1.44 4.20
N ASN A 16 6.71 1.06 3.24
CA ASN A 16 7.43 -0.20 3.21
C ASN A 16 8.89 0.06 3.68
N PRO A 17 9.47 -0.69 4.64
CA PRO A 17 8.94 -1.94 5.24
C PRO A 17 8.32 -1.78 6.63
N VAL A 18 8.47 -0.65 7.29
CA VAL A 18 8.17 -0.49 8.73
C VAL A 18 6.77 -0.01 9.04
N LEU A 19 5.94 0.18 8.01
CA LEU A 19 4.51 0.48 8.10
C LEU A 19 4.19 1.80 8.82
N GLU A 20 5.04 2.82 8.65
CA GLU A 20 4.70 4.18 9.08
C GLU A 20 3.50 4.70 8.29
N VAL A 21 2.50 5.21 8.98
CA VAL A 21 1.29 5.78 8.37
C VAL A 21 1.47 7.27 8.18
N ILE A 22 1.24 7.75 6.97
CA ILE A 22 1.40 9.16 6.62
C ILE A 22 0.06 9.89 6.70
N ASP A 23 0.04 11.07 7.30
CA ASP A 23 -1.09 11.99 7.27
C ASP A 23 -1.26 12.55 5.84
N ILE A 24 -2.13 11.90 5.07
CA ILE A 24 -2.34 12.23 3.65
C ILE A 24 -2.90 13.65 3.50
N GLU A 25 -3.93 14.01 4.27
CA GLU A 25 -4.53 15.35 4.24
C GLU A 25 -3.51 16.44 4.59
N GLY A 26 -2.74 16.24 5.67
CA GLY A 26 -1.72 17.17 6.12
C GLY A 26 -0.64 17.38 5.06
N VAL A 27 -0.13 16.31 4.45
CA VAL A 27 0.87 16.39 3.38
C VAL A 27 0.30 17.07 2.14
N CYS A 28 -0.92 16.72 1.72
CA CYS A 28 -1.59 17.37 0.57
C CYS A 28 -1.74 18.87 0.78
N LYS A 29 -2.22 19.30 1.96
CA LYS A 29 -2.38 20.72 2.31
C LYS A 29 -1.05 21.49 2.23
N LEU A 30 0.03 20.88 2.74
CA LEU A 30 1.36 21.50 2.70
C LEU A 30 1.90 21.60 1.27
N ALA A 31 1.76 20.51 0.47
CA ALA A 31 2.23 20.46 -0.91
C ALA A 31 1.47 21.44 -1.81
N HIS A 32 0.15 21.48 -1.71
CA HIS A 32 -0.68 22.42 -2.45
C HIS A 32 -0.41 23.87 -2.07
N GLY A 33 0.01 24.15 -0.83
CA GLY A 33 0.42 25.47 -0.38
C GLY A 33 1.61 26.07 -1.15
N VAL A 34 2.42 25.22 -1.81
CA VAL A 34 3.52 25.63 -2.69
C VAL A 34 3.25 25.33 -4.18
N GLY A 35 2.04 24.86 -4.52
CA GLY A 35 1.64 24.53 -5.89
C GLY A 35 2.21 23.20 -6.41
N ALA A 36 2.62 22.30 -5.52
CA ALA A 36 3.12 20.98 -5.88
C ALA A 36 1.97 19.98 -6.08
N THR A 37 2.11 19.10 -7.07
CA THR A 37 1.22 17.95 -7.29
C THR A 37 1.54 16.85 -6.29
N VAL A 38 0.51 16.21 -5.73
CA VAL A 38 0.66 15.10 -4.79
C VAL A 38 0.32 13.78 -5.46
N VAL A 39 1.25 12.84 -5.41
CA VAL A 39 1.08 11.46 -5.87
C VAL A 39 1.22 10.52 -4.67
N VAL A 40 0.20 9.70 -4.43
CA VAL A 40 0.19 8.73 -3.34
C VAL A 40 0.26 7.31 -3.90
N ASP A 41 1.26 6.55 -3.47
CA ASP A 41 1.24 5.10 -3.61
C ASP A 41 0.38 4.52 -2.49
N ASN A 42 -0.76 3.96 -2.87
CA ASN A 42 -1.79 3.49 -1.93
C ASN A 42 -1.88 1.96 -1.87
N VAL A 43 -0.81 1.26 -2.24
CA VAL A 43 -0.80 -0.20 -2.35
C VAL A 43 -1.10 -0.87 -1.02
N PHE A 44 -0.46 -0.46 0.08
CA PHE A 44 -0.60 -1.11 1.39
C PHE A 44 -1.93 -0.82 2.07
N SER A 45 -2.47 0.38 1.92
CA SER A 45 -3.81 0.70 2.42
C SER A 45 -4.92 0.06 1.59
N THR A 46 -4.65 -0.31 0.35
CA THR A 46 -5.59 -0.82 -0.65
C THR A 46 -6.73 0.17 -0.98
N PRO A 47 -7.43 0.03 -2.11
CA PRO A 47 -8.60 0.86 -2.39
C PRO A 47 -9.82 0.50 -1.52
N VAL A 48 -9.76 -0.60 -0.75
CA VAL A 48 -10.82 -1.03 0.17
C VAL A 48 -10.83 -0.15 1.42
N TYR A 49 -9.65 0.18 1.95
CA TYR A 49 -9.52 0.90 3.22
C TYR A 49 -9.22 2.39 3.05
N SER A 50 -8.58 2.83 1.96
CA SER A 50 -8.18 4.22 1.82
C SER A 50 -8.61 4.82 0.49
N ASN A 51 -9.29 5.97 0.56
CA ASN A 51 -9.61 6.81 -0.58
C ASN A 51 -8.71 8.07 -0.58
N ALA A 52 -7.47 7.91 -0.98
CA ALA A 52 -6.48 8.98 -0.96
C ALA A 52 -6.87 10.18 -1.86
N ILE A 53 -7.66 9.99 -2.91
CA ILE A 53 -8.23 11.11 -3.71
C ILE A 53 -9.14 11.98 -2.84
N ALA A 54 -10.03 11.37 -2.05
CA ALA A 54 -10.92 12.13 -1.16
C ALA A 54 -10.15 12.83 -0.03
N GLN A 55 -8.97 12.35 0.30
CA GLN A 55 -8.03 12.93 1.28
C GLN A 55 -7.13 14.02 0.66
N GLY A 56 -7.31 14.35 -0.61
CA GLY A 56 -6.64 15.48 -1.27
C GLY A 56 -5.52 15.10 -2.24
N ALA A 57 -5.20 13.83 -2.45
CA ALA A 57 -4.20 13.42 -3.45
C ALA A 57 -4.68 13.77 -4.88
N ASP A 58 -3.78 14.29 -5.70
CA ASP A 58 -4.07 14.60 -7.11
C ASP A 58 -4.03 13.36 -7.98
N VAL A 59 -3.11 12.45 -7.63
CA VAL A 59 -2.90 11.18 -8.33
C VAL A 59 -2.69 10.08 -7.30
N VAL A 60 -3.33 8.93 -7.51
CA VAL A 60 -3.12 7.73 -6.71
C VAL A 60 -2.65 6.61 -7.61
N ILE A 61 -1.66 5.87 -7.16
CA ILE A 61 -1.13 4.73 -7.89
C ILE A 61 -1.27 3.44 -7.09
N TYR A 62 -1.44 2.34 -7.80
CA TYR A 62 -1.45 1.00 -7.26
C TYR A 62 -0.56 0.08 -8.10
N SER A 63 0.26 -0.73 -7.43
CA SER A 63 0.75 -1.96 -8.04
C SER A 63 -0.41 -2.96 -8.09
N ALA A 64 -1.04 -3.08 -9.26
CA ALA A 64 -2.15 -4.02 -9.44
C ALA A 64 -1.69 -5.50 -9.38
N THR A 65 -0.38 -5.73 -9.48
CA THR A 65 0.28 -7.02 -9.22
C THR A 65 -0.01 -7.57 -7.82
N LYS A 66 -0.28 -6.69 -6.84
CA LYS A 66 -0.49 -7.02 -5.43
C LYS A 66 -1.95 -7.44 -5.17
N HIS A 67 -2.62 -6.80 -4.25
CA HIS A 67 -4.00 -7.11 -3.83
C HIS A 67 -5.02 -7.13 -4.97
N ILE A 68 -4.84 -6.31 -6.02
CA ILE A 68 -5.81 -6.22 -7.12
C ILE A 68 -5.82 -7.51 -7.94
N ASP A 69 -4.66 -8.02 -8.37
CA ASP A 69 -4.57 -9.37 -8.94
C ASP A 69 -4.89 -10.43 -7.86
N GLY A 70 -4.20 -10.37 -6.72
CA GLY A 70 -4.44 -11.14 -5.52
C GLY A 70 -4.16 -12.64 -5.63
N GLN A 71 -3.46 -13.09 -6.67
CA GLN A 71 -3.10 -14.51 -6.89
C GLN A 71 -1.75 -14.68 -7.60
N GLY A 72 -0.93 -13.63 -7.70
CA GLY A 72 0.39 -13.71 -8.33
C GLY A 72 0.38 -14.08 -9.81
N ARG A 73 -0.71 -13.79 -10.56
CA ARG A 73 -0.91 -14.24 -11.95
C ARG A 73 -0.31 -13.31 -12.98
N CYS A 74 -0.32 -12.00 -12.73
CA CYS A 74 0.14 -11.03 -13.72
C CYS A 74 0.69 -9.75 -13.09
N LEU A 75 1.50 -9.03 -13.86
CA LEU A 75 2.01 -7.72 -13.50
C LEU A 75 1.11 -6.62 -14.06
N GLY A 76 0.94 -5.55 -13.30
CA GLY A 76 0.24 -4.36 -13.76
C GLY A 76 0.24 -3.22 -12.77
N GLY A 77 -0.15 -2.05 -13.25
CA GLY A 77 -0.30 -0.84 -12.46
C GLY A 77 -1.60 -0.13 -12.79
N ILE A 78 -2.10 0.64 -11.83
CA ILE A 78 -3.27 1.49 -12.00
C ILE A 78 -2.89 2.90 -11.58
N ILE A 79 -3.29 3.87 -12.39
CA ILE A 79 -3.13 5.30 -12.12
C ILE A 79 -4.52 5.91 -12.05
N LEU A 80 -4.86 6.50 -10.92
CA LEU A 80 -6.10 7.24 -10.70
C LEU A 80 -5.79 8.73 -10.61
N GLY A 81 -6.68 9.55 -11.12
CA GLY A 81 -6.57 11.01 -11.07
C GLY A 81 -7.77 11.66 -11.74
N THR A 82 -7.72 13.00 -11.88
CA THR A 82 -8.78 13.71 -12.61
C THR A 82 -8.85 13.25 -14.06
N GLN A 83 -10.03 13.36 -14.67
CA GLN A 83 -10.20 13.08 -16.10
C GLN A 83 -9.22 13.90 -16.96
N GLN A 84 -8.97 15.14 -16.58
CA GLN A 84 -8.00 15.99 -17.28
C GLN A 84 -6.59 15.41 -17.22
N PHE A 85 -6.12 15.00 -16.04
CA PHE A 85 -4.80 14.38 -15.87
C PHE A 85 -4.70 13.08 -16.67
N VAL A 86 -5.69 12.21 -16.53
CA VAL A 86 -5.69 10.91 -17.23
C VAL A 86 -5.66 11.12 -18.74
N ARG A 87 -6.55 11.95 -19.32
CA ARG A 87 -6.65 12.14 -20.76
C ARG A 87 -5.51 12.94 -21.39
N LYS A 88 -4.96 13.93 -20.67
CA LYS A 88 -3.95 14.83 -21.23
C LYS A 88 -2.51 14.43 -20.90
N THR A 89 -2.29 13.63 -19.83
CA THR A 89 -0.95 13.28 -19.35
C THR A 89 -0.72 11.77 -19.38
N ALA A 90 -1.51 10.98 -18.64
CA ALA A 90 -1.25 9.56 -18.48
C ALA A 90 -1.53 8.76 -19.78
N GLU A 91 -2.69 8.94 -20.40
CA GLU A 91 -3.07 8.20 -21.62
C GLU A 91 -2.13 8.47 -22.80
N PRO A 92 -1.78 9.71 -23.16
CA PRO A 92 -0.82 9.97 -24.24
C PRO A 92 0.54 9.36 -23.96
N PHE A 93 1.03 9.46 -22.72
CA PHE A 93 2.31 8.87 -22.33
C PHE A 93 2.30 7.35 -22.53
N LEU A 94 1.30 6.65 -21.96
CA LEU A 94 1.16 5.19 -22.08
C LEU A 94 1.01 4.74 -23.54
N LYS A 95 0.21 5.47 -24.34
CA LYS A 95 -0.04 5.18 -25.75
C LYS A 95 1.23 5.26 -26.57
N HIS A 96 2.09 6.25 -26.33
CA HIS A 96 3.28 6.50 -27.14
C HIS A 96 4.54 5.78 -26.63
N THR A 97 4.57 5.36 -25.35
CA THR A 97 5.71 4.63 -24.78
C THR A 97 5.51 3.11 -24.75
N GLY A 98 4.32 2.62 -25.12
CA GLY A 98 4.01 1.19 -25.12
C GLY A 98 3.73 0.60 -23.74
N GLY A 99 3.53 1.44 -22.71
CA GLY A 99 3.20 1.00 -21.34
C GLY A 99 1.76 0.48 -21.14
N ALA A 100 1.01 0.29 -22.23
CA ALA A 100 -0.36 -0.20 -22.17
C ALA A 100 -0.41 -1.68 -21.74
N MET A 101 -1.29 -1.98 -20.80
CA MET A 101 -1.50 -3.36 -20.34
C MET A 101 -2.11 -4.23 -21.45
N SER A 102 -1.71 -5.51 -21.54
CA SER A 102 -2.35 -6.44 -22.48
C SER A 102 -3.83 -6.65 -22.11
N PRO A 103 -4.71 -6.87 -23.09
CA PRO A 103 -6.13 -7.16 -22.80
C PRO A 103 -6.33 -8.37 -21.90
N PHE A 104 -5.48 -9.39 -22.01
CA PHE A 104 -5.55 -10.57 -21.15
C PHE A 104 -5.22 -10.22 -19.68
N ASN A 105 -4.12 -9.48 -19.43
CA ASN A 105 -3.79 -9.06 -18.07
C ASN A 105 -4.87 -8.13 -17.48
N ALA A 106 -5.43 -7.24 -18.29
CA ALA A 106 -6.53 -6.38 -17.86
C ALA A 106 -7.76 -7.20 -17.44
N TRP A 107 -8.09 -8.25 -18.19
CA TRP A 107 -9.18 -9.15 -17.85
C TRP A 107 -8.89 -9.94 -16.56
N VAL A 108 -7.67 -10.47 -16.39
CA VAL A 108 -7.26 -11.16 -15.14
C VAL A 108 -7.41 -10.24 -13.94
N MET A 109 -6.94 -8.98 -14.04
CA MET A 109 -7.05 -8.01 -12.96
C MET A 109 -8.50 -7.60 -12.67
N LEU A 110 -9.34 -7.46 -13.73
CA LEU A 110 -10.76 -7.24 -13.54
C LEU A 110 -11.42 -8.37 -12.74
N LYS A 111 -11.02 -9.62 -12.99
CA LYS A 111 -11.46 -10.77 -12.21
C LYS A 111 -10.94 -10.75 -10.77
N GLY A 112 -9.75 -10.24 -10.55
CA GLY A 112 -9.20 -10.02 -9.21
C GLY A 112 -10.01 -9.01 -8.39
N LEU A 113 -10.51 -7.95 -9.03
CA LEU A 113 -11.35 -6.94 -8.37
C LEU A 113 -12.68 -7.52 -7.83
N GLU A 114 -13.24 -8.55 -8.47
CA GLU A 114 -14.51 -9.17 -8.03
C GLU A 114 -14.45 -9.74 -6.60
N THR A 115 -13.25 -10.11 -6.13
CA THR A 115 -13.04 -10.68 -4.80
C THR A 115 -12.13 -9.84 -3.91
N LEU A 116 -11.73 -8.65 -4.37
CA LEU A 116 -10.74 -7.81 -3.68
C LEU A 116 -11.16 -7.51 -2.24
N GLU A 117 -12.39 -7.06 -2.04
CA GLU A 117 -12.91 -6.68 -0.71
C GLU A 117 -12.91 -7.87 0.25
N LEU A 118 -13.41 -9.03 -0.18
CA LEU A 118 -13.43 -10.25 0.61
C LEU A 118 -12.02 -10.67 1.04
N ARG A 119 -11.06 -10.66 0.11
CA ARG A 119 -9.67 -11.05 0.38
C ARG A 119 -8.99 -10.06 1.33
N VAL A 120 -9.15 -8.76 1.09
CA VAL A 120 -8.54 -7.73 1.92
C VAL A 120 -9.05 -7.81 3.36
N HIS A 121 -10.34 -7.98 3.57
CA HIS A 121 -10.89 -8.13 4.93
C HIS A 121 -10.35 -9.38 5.63
N ALA A 122 -10.37 -10.55 4.98
CA ALA A 122 -9.86 -11.78 5.56
C ALA A 122 -8.35 -11.70 5.87
N GLN A 123 -7.57 -11.09 4.97
CA GLN A 123 -6.14 -10.87 5.18
C GLN A 123 -5.87 -9.90 6.35
N ALA A 124 -6.66 -8.83 6.49
CA ALA A 124 -6.51 -7.86 7.57
C ALA A 124 -6.85 -8.48 8.94
N GLU A 125 -7.90 -9.30 9.02
CA GLU A 125 -8.23 -10.07 10.23
C GLU A 125 -7.10 -11.02 10.62
N SER A 126 -6.53 -11.72 9.65
CA SER A 126 -5.39 -12.62 9.86
C SER A 126 -4.14 -11.86 10.30
N ALA A 127 -3.88 -10.69 9.68
CA ALA A 127 -2.74 -9.84 10.03
C ALA A 127 -2.84 -9.32 11.46
N LEU A 128 -4.03 -8.86 11.88
CA LEU A 128 -4.26 -8.42 13.26
C LEU A 128 -4.08 -9.55 14.28
N ALA A 129 -4.66 -10.73 14.00
CA ALA A 129 -4.53 -11.88 14.86
C ALA A 129 -3.06 -12.32 15.01
N LEU A 130 -2.33 -12.37 13.91
CA LEU A 130 -0.92 -12.73 13.90
C LEU A 130 -0.06 -11.68 14.61
N ALA A 131 -0.26 -10.38 14.33
CA ALA A 131 0.48 -9.30 14.96
C ALA A 131 0.28 -9.31 16.49
N THR A 132 -0.97 -9.50 16.95
CA THR A 132 -1.29 -9.62 18.36
C THR A 132 -0.61 -10.82 19.02
N ALA A 133 -0.63 -11.97 18.35
CA ALA A 133 0.01 -13.19 18.87
C ALA A 133 1.53 -13.05 18.94
N LEU A 134 2.16 -12.45 17.93
CA LEU A 134 3.60 -12.20 17.91
C LEU A 134 4.02 -11.19 18.98
N GLN A 135 3.25 -10.13 19.18
CA GLN A 135 3.51 -9.15 20.23
C GLN A 135 3.40 -9.77 21.62
N ALA A 136 2.41 -10.64 21.84
CA ALA A 136 2.21 -11.33 23.13
C ALA A 136 3.34 -12.31 23.47
N ARG A 137 4.11 -12.79 22.50
CA ARG A 137 5.28 -13.67 22.76
C ARG A 137 6.38 -12.93 23.50
N GLY A 138 6.62 -11.66 23.20
CA GLY A 138 7.63 -10.83 23.86
C GLY A 138 9.09 -11.15 23.49
N ASP A 139 9.32 -12.02 22.50
CA ASP A 139 10.67 -12.41 22.02
C ASP A 139 11.05 -11.71 20.69
N MET A 140 10.16 -10.89 20.14
CA MET A 140 10.44 -10.02 19.01
C MET A 140 10.99 -8.67 19.50
N ALA A 141 11.96 -8.10 18.77
CA ALA A 141 12.44 -6.75 19.06
C ALA A 141 11.35 -5.69 18.79
N ALA A 142 10.57 -5.88 17.71
CA ALA A 142 9.35 -5.10 17.44
C ALA A 142 8.39 -5.88 16.52
N VAL A 143 7.09 -5.57 16.65
CA VAL A 143 6.04 -5.97 15.71
C VAL A 143 5.40 -4.70 15.19
N HIS A 144 5.54 -4.43 13.89
CA HIS A 144 4.98 -3.26 13.23
C HIS A 144 3.68 -3.65 12.53
N TYR A 145 2.57 -3.13 13.01
CA TYR A 145 1.26 -3.25 12.37
C TYR A 145 0.36 -2.10 12.85
N PRO A 146 -0.17 -1.25 11.95
CA PRO A 146 -0.96 -0.08 12.35
C PRO A 146 -2.21 -0.43 13.17
N GLY A 147 -2.72 -1.66 13.07
CA GLY A 147 -3.86 -2.15 13.85
C GLY A 147 -3.56 -2.47 15.32
N LEU A 148 -2.29 -2.49 15.74
CA LEU A 148 -1.94 -2.65 17.15
C LEU A 148 -2.16 -1.32 17.90
N PRO A 149 -2.81 -1.32 19.07
CA PRO A 149 -3.12 -0.08 19.81
C PRO A 149 -1.89 0.75 20.23
N ASP A 150 -0.74 0.13 20.36
CA ASP A 150 0.53 0.77 20.71
C ASP A 150 1.36 1.21 19.49
N HIS A 151 0.89 0.99 18.27
CA HIS A 151 1.53 1.52 17.09
C HIS A 151 1.49 3.06 17.10
N PRO A 152 2.61 3.77 16.85
CA PRO A 152 2.68 5.24 17.00
C PRO A 152 1.63 6.01 16.20
N GLN A 153 1.21 5.50 15.04
CA GLN A 153 0.20 6.12 14.19
C GLN A 153 -1.13 5.35 14.16
N HIS A 154 -1.42 4.50 15.17
CA HIS A 154 -2.70 3.76 15.22
C HIS A 154 -3.92 4.69 15.08
N ALA A 155 -3.97 5.74 15.91
CA ALA A 155 -5.08 6.69 15.90
C ALA A 155 -5.21 7.45 14.57
N LEU A 156 -4.09 7.79 13.91
CA LEU A 156 -4.10 8.41 12.59
C LEU A 156 -4.66 7.44 11.55
N CYS A 157 -4.21 6.19 11.56
CA CYS A 157 -4.67 5.16 10.63
C CYS A 157 -6.17 4.90 10.79
N ASP A 158 -6.65 4.79 12.02
CA ASP A 158 -8.06 4.59 12.34
C ASP A 158 -8.92 5.78 11.88
N ALA A 159 -8.43 7.01 12.05
CA ALA A 159 -9.16 8.22 11.67
C ALA A 159 -9.25 8.43 10.15
N GLN A 160 -8.21 8.07 9.39
CA GLN A 160 -8.15 8.36 7.95
C GLN A 160 -8.51 7.18 7.04
N ASN A 161 -8.45 5.95 7.54
CA ASN A 161 -8.68 4.73 6.76
C ASN A 161 -9.82 3.90 7.34
N GLY A 162 -10.46 3.08 6.52
CA GLY A 162 -11.47 2.11 6.95
C GLY A 162 -10.88 0.80 7.52
N GLY A 163 -9.56 0.73 7.72
CA GLY A 163 -8.84 -0.43 8.25
C GLY A 163 -7.33 -0.21 8.23
N PHE A 164 -6.57 -1.19 8.73
CA PHE A 164 -5.16 -1.07 9.06
C PHE A 164 -4.21 -1.74 8.05
N GLY A 165 -4.74 -2.20 6.91
CA GLY A 165 -3.98 -2.93 5.90
C GLY A 165 -3.83 -4.42 6.21
N THR A 166 -3.09 -5.11 5.35
CA THR A 166 -2.97 -6.57 5.35
C THR A 166 -1.54 -7.06 5.61
N VAL A 167 -0.60 -6.12 5.78
CA VAL A 167 0.83 -6.39 5.90
C VAL A 167 1.28 -6.06 7.32
N LEU A 168 2.09 -6.93 7.90
CA LEU A 168 2.82 -6.67 9.14
C LEU A 168 4.31 -6.87 8.91
N ALA A 169 5.15 -6.20 9.70
CA ALA A 169 6.58 -6.41 9.70
C ALA A 169 7.07 -6.76 11.12
N ILE A 170 8.07 -7.61 11.21
CA ILE A 170 8.67 -8.01 12.48
C ILE A 170 10.16 -7.69 12.48
N ASP A 171 10.63 -7.16 13.59
CA ASP A 171 12.05 -7.03 13.89
C ASP A 171 12.44 -8.14 14.88
N VAL A 172 13.35 -8.98 14.47
CA VAL A 172 13.88 -10.09 15.28
C VAL A 172 15.25 -9.79 15.88
N GLY A 173 15.66 -8.51 15.84
CA GLY A 173 16.86 -7.98 16.53
C GLY A 173 18.15 -8.04 15.74
N SER A 174 18.28 -8.91 14.72
CA SER A 174 19.48 -8.96 13.88
C SER A 174 19.22 -9.58 12.51
N LYS A 175 20.11 -9.30 11.56
CA LYS A 175 20.08 -9.88 10.22
C LYS A 175 20.16 -11.41 10.24
N ASP A 176 21.04 -11.97 11.07
CA ASP A 176 21.22 -13.43 11.16
C ASP A 176 19.96 -14.09 11.74
N ALA A 177 19.37 -13.50 12.79
CA ALA A 177 18.08 -13.96 13.32
C ALA A 177 16.95 -13.88 12.28
N ALA A 178 16.94 -12.84 11.45
CA ALA A 178 15.96 -12.72 10.36
C ALA A 178 16.09 -13.84 9.33
N PHE A 179 17.31 -14.20 8.93
CA PHE A 179 17.53 -15.34 8.03
C PHE A 179 17.12 -16.67 8.67
N VAL A 180 17.40 -16.87 9.96
CA VAL A 180 16.96 -18.08 10.69
C VAL A 180 15.44 -18.14 10.72
N ALA A 181 14.77 -17.03 11.06
CA ALA A 181 13.32 -16.97 11.12
C ALA A 181 12.67 -17.22 9.75
N ILE A 182 13.13 -16.55 8.68
CA ILE A 182 12.58 -16.70 7.33
C ILE A 182 12.77 -18.14 6.83
N ASN A 183 13.93 -18.75 7.05
CA ASN A 183 14.22 -20.11 6.59
C ASN A 183 13.46 -21.19 7.38
N ALA A 184 12.91 -20.85 8.54
CA ALA A 184 12.08 -21.74 9.36
C ALA A 184 10.58 -21.64 9.06
N LEU A 185 10.17 -20.77 8.13
CA LEU A 185 8.76 -20.62 7.76
C LEU A 185 8.34 -21.77 6.81
N ASP A 186 7.27 -22.48 7.18
CA ASP A 186 6.70 -23.55 6.38
C ASP A 186 5.47 -23.11 5.57
N ILE A 187 4.73 -22.11 6.07
CA ILE A 187 3.48 -21.63 5.47
C ILE A 187 3.73 -20.42 4.57
N PHE A 188 4.54 -19.47 5.04
CA PHE A 188 4.86 -18.27 4.29
C PHE A 188 5.96 -18.54 3.27
N LEU A 189 5.70 -18.19 2.02
CA LEU A 189 6.69 -18.28 0.94
C LEU A 189 7.63 -17.09 0.97
N ILE A 190 8.92 -17.33 0.77
CA ILE A 190 9.90 -16.26 0.57
C ILE A 190 9.66 -15.66 -0.82
N SER A 191 9.16 -14.44 -0.87
CA SER A 191 8.80 -13.73 -2.10
C SER A 191 9.02 -12.23 -1.93
N ASN A 192 9.21 -11.54 -3.05
CA ASN A 192 9.15 -10.08 -3.12
C ASN A 192 7.74 -9.57 -3.48
N ASN A 193 6.75 -10.46 -3.57
CA ASN A 193 5.34 -10.13 -3.80
C ASN A 193 4.55 -10.22 -2.49
N LEU A 194 3.36 -9.60 -2.48
CA LEU A 194 2.43 -9.61 -1.36
C LEU A 194 1.00 -9.43 -1.87
N GLY A 195 0.00 -9.65 -0.99
CA GLY A 195 -1.41 -9.45 -1.32
C GLY A 195 -2.07 -10.62 -2.03
N ASP A 196 -1.36 -11.72 -2.21
CA ASP A 196 -1.89 -12.97 -2.78
C ASP A 196 -2.75 -13.71 -1.74
N ALA A 197 -3.77 -14.45 -2.22
CA ALA A 197 -4.65 -15.28 -1.40
C ALA A 197 -4.18 -16.73 -1.36
#